data_8f5d627952458babdaec33d415d28d83
#
_entry.id   8f5d627952458babdaec33d415d28d83
#
_cell.length_a   1.000
_cell.length_b   1.000
_cell.length_c   1.000
_cell.angle_alpha   90.00
_cell.angle_beta   90.00
_cell.angle_gamma   90.00
#
_symmetry.space_group_name_H-M   'P 1'
#
loop_
_entity.id
_entity.type
_entity.pdbx_description
1 polymer ?
#
loop_
_entity_poly.entity_id
_entity_poly.type
_entity_poly.pdbx_seq_one_letter_code
_entity_poly.pdbx_strand_id
1 'polypeptide(L)'
;LEAVDKQFHFLFRHKIDTAEELTSYRDDASQRITIISEERKELKNELRRIGIPEQRLEEIKTRIGQISAELRTLRQDVKLCDAIAVRSLEIAEKNAQLKQIEEKEVERKREQERKHGKTHIR
;
A
#
# COMPACT_ATOMS: atom_id res chain seq x y z
N LEU A 1 -3.77 3.01 16.33
CA LEU A 1 -3.07 4.27 16.17
C LEU A 1 -1.61 4.08 15.75
N GLU A 2 -0.93 3.05 16.25
CA GLU A 2 0.41 2.71 15.77
C GLU A 2 0.41 2.35 14.29
N ALA A 3 -0.62 1.66 13.82
CA ALA A 3 -0.75 1.30 12.41
C ALA A 3 -0.89 2.53 11.51
N VAL A 4 -1.63 3.54 11.97
CA VAL A 4 -1.80 4.81 11.25
C VAL A 4 -0.48 5.55 11.17
N ASP A 5 0.23 5.65 12.28
CA ASP A 5 1.53 6.31 12.36
C ASP A 5 2.54 5.66 11.41
N LYS A 6 2.60 4.32 11.39
CA LYS A 6 3.48 3.58 10.48
C LYS A 6 3.16 3.89 9.01
N GLN A 7 1.87 3.97 8.67
CA GLN A 7 1.43 4.30 7.32
C GLN A 7 1.87 5.71 6.91
N PHE A 8 1.67 6.70 7.77
CA PHE A 8 2.10 8.08 7.51
C PHE A 8 3.61 8.17 7.36
N HIS A 9 4.38 7.53 8.24
CA HIS A 9 5.84 7.53 8.16
C HIS A 9 6.33 6.88 6.87
N PHE A 10 5.69 5.81 6.45
CA PHE A 10 6.02 5.14 5.19
C PHE A 10 5.79 6.04 3.99
N LEU A 11 4.62 6.66 3.89
CA LEU A 11 4.26 7.57 2.81
C LEU A 11 5.21 8.78 2.75
N PHE A 12 5.50 9.35 3.91
CA PHE A 12 6.39 10.49 4.02
C PHE A 12 7.82 10.13 3.60
N ARG A 13 8.34 9.00 4.10
CA ARG A 13 9.70 8.54 3.81
C ARG A 13 9.91 8.30 2.32
N HIS A 14 8.94 7.73 1.65
CA HIS A 14 9.02 7.39 0.23
C HIS A 14 8.42 8.44 -0.69
N LYS A 15 8.00 9.57 -0.14
CA LYS A 15 7.43 10.72 -0.88
C LYS A 15 6.26 10.30 -1.77
N ILE A 16 5.37 9.50 -1.20
CA ILE A 16 4.16 9.01 -1.88
C ILE A 16 2.99 9.92 -1.51
N ASP A 17 2.45 10.64 -2.49
CA ASP A 17 1.36 11.59 -2.31
C ASP A 17 0.05 11.14 -2.96
N THR A 18 0.11 10.25 -3.95
CA THR A 18 -1.05 9.83 -4.74
C THR A 18 -1.23 8.31 -4.71
N ALA A 19 -2.44 7.86 -5.03
CA ALA A 19 -2.75 6.44 -5.17
C ALA A 19 -1.91 5.78 -6.28
N GLU A 20 -1.67 6.51 -7.38
CA GLU A 20 -0.85 6.03 -8.48
C GLU A 20 0.60 5.82 -8.06
N GLU A 21 1.14 6.75 -7.27
CA GLU A 21 2.50 6.63 -6.73
C GLU A 21 2.62 5.45 -5.77
N LEU A 22 1.59 5.21 -4.95
CA LEU A 22 1.54 4.06 -4.04
C LEU A 22 1.55 2.75 -4.82
N THR A 23 0.72 2.65 -5.85
CA THR A 23 0.65 1.46 -6.72
C THR A 23 1.97 1.22 -7.43
N SER A 24 2.58 2.28 -7.95
CA SER A 24 3.88 2.21 -8.62
C SER A 24 4.97 1.69 -7.67
N TYR A 25 5.03 2.23 -6.47
CA TYR A 25 5.98 1.78 -5.45
C TYR A 25 5.79 0.30 -5.12
N ARG A 26 4.53 -0.10 -4.91
CA ARG A 26 4.18 -1.50 -4.61
C ARG A 26 4.58 -2.44 -5.73
N ASP A 27 4.30 -2.06 -6.98
CA ASP A 27 4.62 -2.88 -8.15
C ASP A 27 6.13 -3.02 -8.33
N ASP A 28 6.89 -1.95 -8.15
CA ASP A 28 8.35 -1.97 -8.19
C ASP A 28 8.91 -2.89 -7.10
N ALA A 29 8.38 -2.80 -5.89
CA ALA A 29 8.78 -3.67 -4.78
C ALA A 29 8.47 -5.13 -5.09
N SER A 30 7.30 -5.44 -5.67
CA SER A 30 6.92 -6.79 -6.06
C SER A 30 7.83 -7.35 -7.14
N GLN A 31 8.20 -6.54 -8.13
CA GLN A 31 9.15 -6.94 -9.17
C GLN A 31 10.52 -7.22 -8.58
N ARG A 32 10.98 -6.37 -7.68
CA ARG A 32 12.28 -6.56 -7.01
C ARG A 32 12.27 -7.87 -6.20
N ILE A 33 11.17 -8.16 -5.48
CA ILE A 33 11.00 -9.43 -4.75
C ILE A 33 11.20 -10.62 -5.69
N THR A 34 10.56 -10.60 -6.85
CA THR A 34 10.66 -11.68 -7.84
C THR A 34 12.10 -11.84 -8.31
N ILE A 35 12.77 -10.75 -8.66
CA ILE A 35 14.14 -10.76 -9.17
C ILE A 35 15.10 -11.34 -8.14
N ILE A 36 15.11 -10.82 -6.91
CA ILE A 36 16.08 -11.25 -5.91
C ILE A 36 15.73 -12.61 -5.29
N SER A 37 14.46 -13.02 -5.30
CA SER A 37 14.05 -14.36 -4.90
C SER A 37 14.63 -15.40 -5.87
N GLU A 38 14.61 -15.11 -7.17
CA GLU A 38 15.19 -15.98 -8.19
C GLU A 38 16.72 -16.03 -8.06
N GLU A 39 17.35 -14.89 -7.84
CA GLU A 39 18.78 -14.83 -7.57
C GLU A 39 19.16 -15.69 -6.36
N ARG A 40 18.41 -15.58 -5.27
CA ARG A 40 18.65 -16.39 -4.06
C ARG A 40 18.51 -17.87 -4.34
N LYS A 41 17.51 -18.25 -5.12
CA LYS A 41 17.28 -19.65 -5.50
C LYS A 41 18.48 -20.20 -6.28
N GLU A 42 18.98 -19.44 -7.25
CA GLU A 42 20.15 -19.82 -8.04
C GLU A 42 21.40 -19.95 -7.18
N LEU A 43 21.62 -19.03 -6.24
CA LEU A 43 22.73 -19.07 -5.31
C LEU A 43 22.66 -20.29 -4.38
N LYS A 44 21.48 -20.63 -3.89
CA LYS A 44 21.26 -21.83 -3.07
C LYS A 44 21.52 -23.09 -3.88
N ASN A 45 21.16 -23.11 -5.15
CA ASN A 45 21.46 -24.23 -6.03
C ASN A 45 22.96 -24.36 -6.27
N GLU A 46 23.68 -23.25 -6.41
CA GLU A 46 25.13 -23.24 -6.55
C GLU A 46 25.82 -23.85 -5.31
N LEU A 47 25.30 -23.55 -4.10
CA LEU A 47 25.81 -24.11 -2.84
C LEU A 47 25.78 -25.65 -2.79
N ARG A 48 24.90 -26.26 -3.57
CA ARG A 48 24.80 -27.75 -3.62
C ARG A 48 25.86 -28.40 -4.48
N ARG A 49 26.62 -27.61 -5.23
CA ARG A 49 27.68 -28.12 -6.10
C ARG A 49 28.89 -28.53 -5.27
N ILE A 50 29.62 -29.52 -5.77
CA ILE A 50 30.84 -30.01 -5.14
C ILE A 50 32.03 -29.19 -5.66
N GLY A 51 33.00 -28.90 -4.78
CA GLY A 51 34.26 -28.28 -5.17
C GLY A 51 34.20 -26.76 -5.33
N ILE A 52 33.26 -26.09 -4.68
CA ILE A 52 33.18 -24.63 -4.72
C ILE A 52 34.37 -24.05 -3.95
N PRO A 53 35.15 -23.10 -4.55
CA PRO A 53 36.21 -22.40 -3.84
C PRO A 53 35.66 -21.70 -2.60
N GLU A 54 36.44 -21.66 -1.53
CA GLU A 54 36.05 -21.08 -0.24
C GLU A 54 35.65 -19.61 -0.38
N GLN A 55 36.39 -18.86 -1.17
CA GLN A 55 36.07 -17.44 -1.43
C GLN A 55 34.69 -17.29 -2.07
N ARG A 56 34.37 -18.13 -3.06
CA ARG A 56 33.05 -18.11 -3.71
C ARG A 56 31.97 -18.52 -2.73
N LEU A 57 32.23 -19.50 -1.89
CA LEU A 57 31.29 -19.95 -0.85
C LEU A 57 30.91 -18.77 0.09
N GLU A 58 31.89 -18.01 0.54
CA GLU A 58 31.65 -16.84 1.39
C GLU A 58 30.85 -15.75 0.66
N GLU A 59 31.18 -15.49 -0.60
CA GLU A 59 30.43 -14.54 -1.43
C GLU A 59 28.96 -14.92 -1.55
N ILE A 60 28.69 -16.20 -1.82
CA ILE A 60 27.32 -16.72 -1.95
C ILE A 60 26.56 -16.55 -0.64
N LYS A 61 27.16 -16.96 0.48
CA LYS A 61 26.52 -16.86 1.79
C LYS A 61 26.21 -15.41 2.15
N THR A 62 27.16 -14.51 1.89
CA THR A 62 26.98 -13.08 2.15
C THR A 62 25.82 -12.52 1.31
N ARG A 63 25.79 -12.87 0.03
CA ARG A 63 24.74 -12.39 -0.88
C ARG A 63 23.36 -12.94 -0.49
N ILE A 64 23.27 -14.21 -0.13
CA ILE A 64 22.00 -14.82 0.35
C ILE A 64 21.51 -14.10 1.58
N GLY A 65 22.40 -13.76 2.52
CA GLY A 65 22.04 -12.99 3.71
C GLY A 65 21.51 -11.61 3.38
N GLN A 66 22.15 -10.91 2.46
CA GLN A 66 21.71 -9.59 1.99
C GLN A 66 20.33 -9.66 1.32
N ILE A 67 20.13 -10.64 0.44
CA ILE A 67 18.86 -10.85 -0.24
C ILE A 67 17.75 -11.16 0.77
N SER A 68 18.02 -12.03 1.73
CA SER A 68 17.04 -12.40 2.75
C SER A 68 16.59 -11.21 3.57
N ALA A 69 17.50 -10.31 3.93
CA ALA A 69 17.19 -9.08 4.64
C ALA A 69 16.35 -8.12 3.77
N GLU A 70 16.77 -7.94 2.51
CA GLU A 70 16.02 -7.07 1.57
C GLU A 70 14.61 -7.60 1.31
N LEU A 71 14.46 -8.93 1.14
CA LEU A 71 13.15 -9.57 0.96
C LEU A 71 12.22 -9.31 2.14
N ARG A 72 12.73 -9.37 3.35
CA ARG A 72 11.93 -9.09 4.55
C ARG A 72 11.38 -7.67 4.51
N THR A 73 12.22 -6.70 4.21
CA THR A 73 11.83 -5.29 4.11
C THR A 73 10.82 -5.07 2.98
N LEU A 74 11.09 -5.61 1.79
CA LEU A 74 10.21 -5.45 0.63
C LEU A 74 8.84 -6.06 0.88
N ARG A 75 8.77 -7.24 1.49
CA ARG A 75 7.50 -7.90 1.82
C ARG A 75 6.69 -7.10 2.83
N GLN A 76 7.34 -6.51 3.82
CA GLN A 76 6.70 -5.61 4.78
C GLN A 76 6.16 -4.38 4.07
N ASP A 77 6.95 -3.80 3.17
CA ASP A 77 6.55 -2.63 2.39
C ASP A 77 5.31 -2.91 1.52
N VAL A 78 5.28 -4.06 0.85
CA VAL A 78 4.11 -4.47 0.04
C VAL A 78 2.87 -4.61 0.91
N LYS A 79 2.99 -5.27 2.06
CA LYS A 79 1.86 -5.40 3.01
C LYS A 79 1.36 -4.04 3.47
N LEU A 80 2.28 -3.12 3.73
CA LEU A 80 1.93 -1.78 4.18
C LEU A 80 1.24 -0.98 3.07
N CYS A 81 1.71 -1.10 1.83
CA CYS A 81 1.05 -0.49 0.67
C CYS A 81 -0.39 -1.02 0.51
N ASP A 82 -0.58 -2.32 0.65
CA ASP A 82 -1.91 -2.94 0.54
C ASP A 82 -2.83 -2.46 1.67
N ALA A 83 -2.32 -2.35 2.90
CA ALA A 83 -3.09 -1.83 4.02
C ALA A 83 -3.50 -0.37 3.84
N ILE A 84 -2.60 0.46 3.30
CA ILE A 84 -2.88 1.87 3.00
C ILE A 84 -3.97 1.97 1.92
N ALA A 85 -3.87 1.15 0.87
CA ALA A 85 -4.85 1.13 -0.22
C ALA A 85 -6.25 0.75 0.29
N VAL A 86 -6.35 -0.26 1.14
CA VAL A 86 -7.63 -0.68 1.74
C VAL A 86 -8.22 0.45 2.59
N ARG A 87 -7.41 1.09 3.42
CA ARG A 87 -7.85 2.21 4.26
C ARG A 87 -8.36 3.38 3.41
N SER A 88 -7.66 3.70 2.32
CA SER A 88 -8.06 4.77 1.41
C SER A 88 -9.42 4.48 0.77
N LEU A 89 -9.67 3.24 0.38
CA LEU A 89 -10.96 2.82 -0.16
C LEU A 89 -12.07 2.94 0.88
N GLU A 90 -11.84 2.51 2.12
CA GLU A 90 -12.81 2.62 3.21
C GLU A 90 -13.18 4.07 3.51
N ILE A 91 -12.20 4.96 3.52
CA ILE A 91 -12.41 6.39 3.73
C ILE A 91 -13.23 6.97 2.58
N ALA A 92 -12.91 6.61 1.35
CA ALA A 92 -13.64 7.07 0.17
C ALA A 92 -15.10 6.62 0.19
N GLU A 93 -15.37 5.37 0.59
CA GLU A 93 -16.73 4.85 0.75
C GLU A 93 -17.52 5.61 1.81
N LYS A 94 -16.93 5.84 2.97
CA LYS A 94 -17.56 6.61 4.05
C LYS A 94 -17.89 8.03 3.61
N ASN A 95 -16.94 8.68 2.93
CA ASN A 95 -17.14 10.03 2.42
C ASN A 95 -18.27 10.07 1.40
N ALA A 96 -18.35 9.09 0.50
CA ALA A 96 -19.45 8.99 -0.47
C ALA A 96 -20.81 8.82 0.21
N GLN A 97 -20.89 7.97 1.25
CA GLN A 97 -22.11 7.78 2.04
C GLN A 97 -22.54 9.05 2.75
N LEU A 98 -21.60 9.75 3.39
CA LEU A 98 -21.86 11.02 4.06
C LEU A 98 -22.37 12.07 3.08
N LYS A 99 -21.77 12.14 1.91
CA LYS A 99 -22.17 13.07 0.85
C LYS A 99 -23.62 12.81 0.42
N GLN A 100 -24.00 11.55 0.24
CA GLN A 100 -25.37 11.17 -0.10
C GLN A 100 -26.37 11.58 0.99
N ILE A 101 -25.99 11.38 2.25
CA ILE A 101 -26.83 11.78 3.39
C ILE A 101 -27.04 13.29 3.39
N GLU A 102 -25.99 14.08 3.20
CA GLU A 102 -26.05 15.53 3.12
C GLU A 102 -26.94 16.01 1.97
N GLU A 103 -26.80 15.40 0.81
CA GLU A 103 -27.63 15.73 -0.36
C GLU A 103 -29.11 15.46 -0.10
N LYS A 104 -29.44 14.34 0.55
CA LYS A 104 -30.81 14.01 0.92
C LYS A 104 -31.38 14.99 1.93
N GLU A 105 -30.60 15.44 2.90
CA GLU A 105 -31.04 16.43 3.87
C GLU A 105 -31.30 17.80 3.24
N VAL A 106 -30.42 18.22 2.35
CA VAL A 106 -30.56 19.46 1.61
C VAL A 106 -31.87 19.44 0.79
N GLU A 107 -32.12 18.33 0.08
CA GLU A 107 -33.34 18.17 -0.72
C GLU A 107 -34.58 18.20 0.15
N ARG A 108 -34.57 17.53 1.29
CA ARG A 108 -35.69 17.54 2.24
C ARG A 108 -35.98 18.94 2.77
N LYS A 109 -34.96 19.72 3.09
CA LYS A 109 -35.10 21.10 3.53
C LYS A 109 -35.70 21.99 2.44
N ARG A 110 -35.26 21.79 1.18
CA ARG A 110 -35.80 22.52 0.04
C ARG A 110 -37.29 22.24 -0.18
N GLU A 111 -37.70 20.98 -0.01
CA GLU A 111 -39.12 20.61 -0.10
C GLU A 111 -39.93 21.26 1.00
N GLN A 112 -39.44 21.30 2.23
CA GLN A 112 -40.12 21.98 3.34
C GLN A 112 -40.26 23.48 3.10
N GLU A 113 -39.22 24.10 2.59
CA GLU A 113 -39.25 25.54 2.25
C GLU A 113 -40.25 25.82 1.14
N ARG A 114 -40.34 24.96 0.11
CA ARG A 114 -41.35 25.09 -0.95
C ARG A 114 -42.77 25.01 -0.41
N LYS A 115 -43.04 24.09 0.51
CA LYS A 115 -44.33 23.93 1.16
C LYS A 115 -44.70 25.15 2.00
N HIS A 116 -43.75 25.68 2.75
CA HIS A 116 -43.95 26.90 3.54
C HIS A 116 -44.20 28.13 2.65
N GLY A 117 -43.44 28.24 1.56
CA GLY A 117 -43.60 29.30 0.59
C GLY A 117 -45.00 29.32 -0.03
N LYS A 118 -45.55 28.16 -0.36
CA LYS A 118 -46.92 28.02 -0.90
C LYS A 118 -47.97 28.41 0.11
N THR A 119 -47.75 28.18 1.39
CA THR A 119 -48.67 28.52 2.47
C THR A 119 -48.67 30.03 2.74
N HIS A 120 -47.56 30.70 2.55
CA HIS A 120 -47.41 32.14 2.79
C HIS A 120 -47.93 33.01 1.67
N ILE A 121 -48.09 32.50 0.47
CA ILE A 121 -48.58 33.29 -0.68
C ILE A 121 -50.08 33.55 -0.65
N ARG A 122 -50.77 33.00 0.31
CA ARG A 122 -52.18 33.30 0.57
C ARG A 122 -52.28 34.43 1.60
#